data_351e57381963abd59e352cf2fdbed546
#
_entry.id   351e57381963abd59e352cf2fdbed546
#
_cell.length_a   1.000
_cell.length_b   1.000
_cell.length_c   1.000
_cell.angle_alpha   90.00
_cell.angle_beta   90.00
_cell.angle_gamma   90.00
#
_symmetry.space_group_name_H-M   'P 1'
#
loop_
_entity.id
_entity.type
_entity.pdbx_description
1 polymer ?
#
loop_
_entity_poly.entity_id
_entity_poly.type
_entity_poly.pdbx_seq_one_letter_code
_entity_poly.pdbx_strand_id
1 'polypeptide(L)'
;ALDCLRNEGNLSVKMDGAPAIVWGTNPATGNFFVGTKSVFNKVKIKINESHQDIDANHTGNVATILHKCLDYLPQNGGIFQGDFIGFGGTDEYTPNTITYQFDNIVEEEIIVAPHTYYTAESDLRDAIAHPMNFTITDTFYCKFVKPLATIASGLYDDGLERFHDLDDVISFARVMAQNVEFVSDKDAALIKQELNSCIRENRPVIASTFMNDKLISFWLLVKSIKEDAIYLCRNNGPKAYIGQTPIGGEGYVYSNDYGTFKLVNREQFSYANFNNNKFQSVDK
;
A
#
# COMPACT_ATOMS: atom_id res chain seq x y z
N ALA A 1 -7.85 -1.14 13.96
CA ALA A 1 -6.93 -0.09 13.46
C ALA A 1 -6.30 0.70 14.60
N LEU A 2 -7.06 1.08 15.64
CA LEU A 2 -6.52 1.85 16.78
C LEU A 2 -5.50 1.05 17.61
N ASP A 3 -5.53 -0.27 17.56
CA ASP A 3 -4.56 -1.13 18.27
C ASP A 3 -3.13 -0.96 17.73
N CYS A 4 -2.96 -0.42 16.52
CA CYS A 4 -1.63 -0.09 15.97
C CYS A 4 -0.88 0.90 16.88
N LEU A 5 -1.60 1.79 17.56
CA LEU A 5 -1.01 2.76 18.49
C LEU A 5 -0.38 2.10 19.73
N ARG A 6 -0.75 0.85 20.02
CA ARG A 6 -0.15 0.04 21.09
C ARG A 6 0.98 -0.86 20.62
N ASN A 7 1.41 -0.72 19.36
CA ASN A 7 2.35 -1.65 18.71
C ASN A 7 1.88 -3.13 18.72
N GLU A 8 0.57 -3.37 18.80
CA GLU A 8 -0.01 -4.68 18.63
C GLU A 8 -0.19 -4.96 17.12
N GLY A 9 0.19 -6.16 16.66
CA GLY A 9 0.15 -6.51 15.24
C GLY A 9 1.40 -6.13 14.46
N ASN A 10 1.31 -6.08 13.12
CA ASN A 10 2.43 -5.83 12.23
C ASN A 10 2.27 -4.50 11.50
N LEU A 11 3.27 -3.66 11.60
CA LEU A 11 3.34 -2.39 10.90
C LEU A 11 4.51 -2.38 9.93
N SER A 12 4.27 -2.02 8.67
CA SER A 12 5.29 -1.90 7.63
C SER A 12 5.08 -0.64 6.80
N VAL A 13 6.15 -0.16 6.18
CA VAL A 13 6.07 0.94 5.22
C VAL A 13 5.27 0.50 4.00
N LYS A 14 4.34 1.34 3.57
CA LYS A 14 3.64 1.15 2.30
C LYS A 14 4.52 1.71 1.18
N MET A 15 5.13 0.81 0.42
CA MET A 15 5.89 1.19 -0.77
C MET A 15 4.93 1.45 -1.94
N ASP A 16 5.20 2.48 -2.73
CA ASP A 16 4.42 2.85 -3.93
C ASP A 16 5.20 2.42 -5.18
N GLY A 17 4.92 1.24 -5.67
CA GLY A 17 5.57 0.68 -6.86
C GLY A 17 4.57 0.39 -7.99
N ALA A 18 5.06 0.18 -9.19
CA ALA A 18 4.25 -0.18 -10.36
C ALA A 18 5.09 -0.92 -11.42
N PRO A 19 4.53 -1.95 -12.06
CA PRO A 19 3.24 -2.57 -11.81
C PRO A 19 3.22 -3.47 -10.57
N ALA A 20 2.02 -3.86 -10.13
CA ALA A 20 1.88 -4.95 -9.17
C ALA A 20 2.24 -6.28 -9.85
N ILE A 21 3.18 -7.02 -9.27
CA ILE A 21 3.68 -8.30 -9.74
C ILE A 21 3.14 -9.41 -8.85
N VAL A 22 2.68 -10.50 -9.47
CA VAL A 22 2.32 -11.75 -8.80
C VAL A 22 3.28 -12.84 -9.28
N TRP A 23 3.82 -13.61 -8.37
CA TRP A 23 4.75 -14.70 -8.71
C TRP A 23 4.61 -15.88 -7.76
N GLY A 24 5.08 -17.02 -8.17
CA GLY A 24 5.12 -18.22 -7.32
C GLY A 24 4.90 -19.51 -8.09
N THR A 25 4.40 -20.53 -7.41
CA THR A 25 4.08 -21.82 -8.01
C THR A 25 2.62 -21.86 -8.43
N ASN A 26 2.37 -22.12 -9.70
CA ASN A 26 1.02 -22.33 -10.22
C ASN A 26 0.44 -23.64 -9.67
N PRO A 27 -0.64 -23.61 -8.89
CA PRO A 27 -1.18 -24.83 -8.28
C PRO A 27 -1.74 -25.81 -9.31
N ALA A 28 -2.09 -25.36 -10.51
CA ALA A 28 -2.60 -26.24 -11.58
C ALA A 28 -1.52 -27.03 -12.32
N THR A 29 -0.30 -26.48 -12.44
CA THR A 29 0.79 -27.07 -13.24
C THR A 29 2.00 -27.47 -12.41
N GLY A 30 2.17 -26.87 -11.22
CA GLY A 30 3.38 -27.02 -10.41
C GLY A 30 4.56 -26.18 -10.90
N ASN A 31 4.43 -25.44 -12.00
CA ASN A 31 5.50 -24.63 -12.56
C ASN A 31 5.58 -23.26 -11.87
N PHE A 32 6.78 -22.67 -11.90
CA PHE A 32 6.95 -21.27 -11.52
C PHE A 32 6.27 -20.36 -12.56
N PHE A 33 5.63 -19.31 -12.08
CA PHE A 33 4.98 -18.30 -12.92
C PHE A 33 5.23 -16.89 -12.44
N VAL A 34 5.09 -15.94 -13.35
CA VAL A 34 4.99 -14.50 -13.06
C VAL A 34 3.81 -13.90 -13.80
N GLY A 35 3.29 -12.79 -13.28
CA GLY A 35 2.22 -12.06 -13.94
C GLY A 35 1.85 -10.79 -13.20
N THR A 36 0.76 -10.19 -13.61
CA THR A 36 0.08 -9.10 -12.90
C THR A 36 -1.17 -9.67 -12.20
N LYS A 37 -1.99 -8.81 -11.59
CA LYS A 37 -3.27 -9.26 -11.01
C LYS A 37 -4.19 -10.00 -11.98
N SER A 38 -3.91 -9.94 -13.29
CA SER A 38 -4.64 -10.69 -14.31
C SER A 38 -4.53 -12.21 -14.17
N VAL A 39 -3.59 -12.73 -13.37
CA VAL A 39 -3.48 -14.16 -13.04
C VAL A 39 -4.67 -14.67 -12.21
N PHE A 40 -5.42 -13.78 -11.57
CA PHE A 40 -6.62 -14.09 -10.79
C PHE A 40 -7.93 -13.83 -11.56
N ASN A 41 -7.84 -13.40 -12.81
CA ASN A 41 -9.04 -13.11 -13.60
C ASN A 41 -9.84 -14.39 -13.87
N LYS A 42 -11.17 -14.31 -13.75
CA LYS A 42 -12.07 -15.41 -14.12
C LYS A 42 -12.17 -15.60 -15.63
N VAL A 43 -12.01 -14.50 -16.38
CA VAL A 43 -11.99 -14.47 -17.85
C VAL A 43 -10.72 -13.78 -18.30
N LYS A 44 -10.08 -14.28 -19.35
CA LYS A 44 -8.79 -13.77 -19.86
C LYS A 44 -7.69 -13.78 -18.78
N ILE A 45 -7.55 -14.92 -18.12
CA ILE A 45 -6.44 -15.18 -17.20
C ILE A 45 -5.11 -15.11 -17.96
N LYS A 46 -4.09 -14.47 -17.36
CA LYS A 46 -2.77 -14.30 -17.96
C LYS A 46 -1.71 -14.79 -16.95
N ILE A 47 -1.41 -16.06 -16.99
CA ILE A 47 -0.35 -16.72 -16.23
C ILE A 47 0.82 -16.90 -17.19
N ASN A 48 2.03 -16.58 -16.77
CA ASN A 48 3.20 -16.71 -17.64
C ASN A 48 4.23 -17.61 -16.95
N GLU A 49 4.37 -18.82 -17.47
CA GLU A 49 5.33 -19.82 -17.01
C GLU A 49 6.60 -19.85 -17.92
N SER A 50 6.56 -19.08 -18.99
CA SER A 50 7.65 -18.93 -19.96
C SER A 50 7.74 -17.51 -20.52
N HIS A 51 8.87 -17.18 -21.14
CA HIS A 51 9.04 -15.93 -21.87
C HIS A 51 8.05 -15.81 -23.04
N GLN A 52 7.70 -16.92 -23.69
CA GLN A 52 6.72 -16.96 -24.77
C GLN A 52 5.32 -16.59 -24.29
N ASP A 53 4.93 -17.03 -23.08
CA ASP A 53 3.66 -16.63 -22.47
C ASP A 53 3.63 -15.13 -22.18
N ILE A 54 4.76 -14.56 -21.72
CA ILE A 54 4.87 -13.13 -21.48
C ILE A 54 4.66 -12.36 -22.77
N ASP A 55 5.35 -12.74 -23.84
CA ASP A 55 5.23 -12.11 -25.16
C ASP A 55 3.81 -12.20 -25.73
N ALA A 56 3.12 -13.31 -25.49
CA ALA A 56 1.73 -13.51 -25.92
C ALA A 56 0.73 -12.68 -25.11
N ASN A 57 1.00 -12.45 -23.83
CA ASN A 57 0.05 -11.87 -22.88
C ASN A 57 0.29 -10.38 -22.61
N HIS A 58 1.51 -9.88 -22.77
CA HIS A 58 1.93 -8.55 -22.36
C HIS A 58 2.79 -7.85 -23.42
N THR A 59 2.84 -6.53 -23.38
CA THR A 59 3.67 -5.69 -24.28
C THR A 59 4.31 -4.56 -23.50
N GLY A 60 5.32 -3.92 -24.10
CA GLY A 60 5.98 -2.72 -23.56
C GLY A 60 6.66 -2.98 -22.20
N ASN A 61 6.66 -1.96 -21.35
CA ASN A 61 7.40 -1.99 -20.08
C ASN A 61 6.96 -3.14 -19.17
N VAL A 62 5.68 -3.49 -19.15
CA VAL A 62 5.17 -4.61 -18.35
C VAL A 62 5.79 -5.94 -18.77
N ALA A 63 5.89 -6.20 -20.09
CA ALA A 63 6.55 -7.41 -20.59
C ALA A 63 8.03 -7.42 -20.19
N THR A 64 8.75 -6.31 -20.35
CA THR A 64 10.16 -6.19 -19.96
C THR A 64 10.36 -6.51 -18.47
N ILE A 65 9.51 -5.98 -17.60
CA ILE A 65 9.56 -6.26 -16.15
C ILE A 65 9.28 -7.73 -15.88
N LEU A 66 8.25 -8.31 -16.50
CA LEU A 66 7.89 -9.73 -16.27
C LEU A 66 8.95 -10.69 -16.75
N HIS A 67 9.66 -10.40 -17.86
CA HIS A 67 10.82 -11.20 -18.31
C HIS A 67 11.91 -11.23 -17.24
N LYS A 68 12.27 -10.07 -16.69
CA LYS A 68 13.25 -10.00 -15.61
C LYS A 68 12.76 -10.65 -14.31
N CYS A 69 11.47 -10.53 -14.01
CA CYS A 69 10.88 -11.21 -12.86
C CYS A 69 10.91 -12.74 -13.02
N LEU A 70 10.68 -13.27 -14.22
CA LEU A 70 10.75 -14.70 -14.50
C LEU A 70 12.17 -15.25 -14.31
N ASP A 71 13.19 -14.45 -14.72
CA ASP A 71 14.60 -14.84 -14.62
C ASP A 71 15.14 -14.76 -13.18
N TYR A 72 14.69 -13.78 -12.38
CA TYR A 72 15.38 -13.39 -11.15
C TYR A 72 14.61 -13.57 -9.85
N LEU A 73 13.28 -13.71 -9.90
CA LEU A 73 12.52 -13.98 -8.67
C LEU A 73 12.76 -15.41 -8.17
N PRO A 74 12.85 -15.61 -6.84
CA PRO A 74 13.11 -16.92 -6.27
C PRO A 74 11.93 -17.88 -6.49
N GLN A 75 12.27 -19.13 -6.86
CA GLN A 75 11.31 -20.20 -7.15
C GLN A 75 11.11 -21.13 -5.93
N ASN A 76 10.88 -20.57 -4.75
CA ASN A 76 10.87 -21.30 -3.48
C ASN A 76 9.46 -21.65 -2.97
N GLY A 77 8.50 -21.79 -3.87
CA GLY A 77 7.11 -22.14 -3.54
C GLY A 77 6.31 -20.96 -3.01
N GLY A 78 5.00 -21.18 -2.82
CA GLY A 78 4.07 -20.13 -2.43
C GLY A 78 3.61 -19.26 -3.61
N ILE A 79 2.67 -18.36 -3.33
CA ILE A 79 2.18 -17.38 -4.30
C ILE A 79 2.23 -16.01 -3.61
N PHE A 80 2.94 -15.07 -4.20
CA PHE A 80 3.20 -13.76 -3.62
C PHE A 80 2.78 -12.64 -4.55
N GLN A 81 2.49 -11.48 -3.96
CA GLN A 81 2.30 -10.23 -4.69
C GLN A 81 3.14 -9.14 -4.05
N GLY A 82 3.74 -8.32 -4.88
CA GLY A 82 4.43 -7.10 -4.49
C GLY A 82 4.39 -6.08 -5.61
N ASP A 83 4.83 -4.87 -5.31
CA ASP A 83 4.94 -3.81 -6.28
C ASP A 83 6.38 -3.73 -6.79
N PHE A 84 6.55 -3.59 -8.11
CA PHE A 84 7.87 -3.43 -8.72
C PHE A 84 8.39 -2.02 -8.45
N ILE A 85 9.62 -1.91 -7.94
CA ILE A 85 10.26 -0.64 -7.59
C ILE A 85 11.22 -0.19 -8.69
N GLY A 86 12.00 -1.10 -9.25
CA GLY A 86 12.95 -0.75 -10.30
C GLY A 86 13.91 -1.87 -10.67
N PHE A 87 14.75 -1.57 -11.66
CA PHE A 87 15.92 -2.37 -12.01
C PHE A 87 17.12 -1.80 -11.27
N GLY A 88 18.00 -2.65 -10.75
CA GLY A 88 19.18 -2.22 -10.02
C GLY A 88 20.15 -1.32 -10.81
N GLY A 89 21.23 -0.95 -10.18
CA GLY A 89 22.30 -0.13 -10.76
C GLY A 89 22.28 1.36 -10.36
N THR A 90 21.37 1.76 -9.47
CA THR A 90 21.30 3.11 -8.91
C THR A 90 20.87 3.05 -7.43
N ASP A 91 20.88 4.18 -6.76
CA ASP A 91 20.36 4.37 -5.41
C ASP A 91 19.00 5.12 -5.39
N GLU A 92 18.54 5.63 -6.56
CA GLU A 92 17.31 6.40 -6.69
C GLU A 92 16.33 5.75 -7.67
N TYR A 93 15.07 5.59 -7.23
CA TYR A 93 14.01 4.93 -8.00
C TYR A 93 12.70 5.72 -7.91
N THR A 94 12.07 5.97 -9.07
CA THR A 94 10.76 6.63 -9.16
C THR A 94 9.78 5.72 -9.91
N PRO A 95 9.30 4.65 -9.25
CA PRO A 95 8.41 3.68 -9.91
C PRO A 95 7.05 4.28 -10.28
N ASN A 96 6.56 5.24 -9.50
CA ASN A 96 5.29 5.91 -9.70
C ASN A 96 5.41 7.41 -9.34
N THR A 97 4.76 7.88 -8.29
CA THR A 97 4.77 9.29 -7.87
C THR A 97 5.90 9.60 -6.90
N ILE A 98 6.27 8.60 -6.08
CA ILE A 98 7.29 8.73 -5.05
C ILE A 98 8.65 8.33 -5.61
N THR A 99 9.66 9.14 -5.33
CA THR A 99 11.06 8.79 -5.51
C THR A 99 11.60 8.22 -4.21
N TYR A 100 12.16 7.02 -4.27
CA TYR A 100 12.85 6.35 -3.16
C TYR A 100 14.36 6.45 -3.34
N GLN A 101 15.06 6.93 -2.30
CA GLN A 101 16.50 6.97 -2.25
C GLN A 101 17.01 6.00 -1.19
N PHE A 102 17.77 5.02 -1.65
CA PHE A 102 18.48 4.06 -0.80
C PHE A 102 19.82 4.65 -0.34
N ASP A 103 20.36 4.13 0.76
CA ASP A 103 21.64 4.61 1.29
C ASP A 103 22.84 4.21 0.41
N ASN A 104 22.69 3.18 -0.42
CA ASN A 104 23.69 2.67 -1.35
C ASN A 104 23.05 2.29 -2.68
N ILE A 105 23.87 2.20 -3.72
CA ILE A 105 23.48 1.62 -5.01
C ILE A 105 22.97 0.21 -4.77
N VAL A 106 21.79 -0.10 -5.32
CA VAL A 106 21.23 -1.45 -5.31
C VAL A 106 21.85 -2.24 -6.44
N GLU A 107 22.60 -3.27 -6.09
CA GLU A 107 23.36 -4.09 -7.06
C GLU A 107 22.54 -5.22 -7.65
N GLU A 108 21.45 -5.63 -7.01
CA GLU A 108 20.54 -6.66 -7.48
C GLU A 108 19.84 -6.24 -8.78
N GLU A 109 19.51 -7.18 -9.66
CA GLU A 109 18.92 -6.92 -10.97
C GLU A 109 17.51 -6.30 -10.90
N ILE A 110 16.72 -6.71 -9.89
CA ILE A 110 15.35 -6.23 -9.69
C ILE A 110 15.07 -5.91 -8.22
N ILE A 111 14.17 -4.98 -8.00
CA ILE A 111 13.71 -4.57 -6.66
C ILE A 111 12.20 -4.72 -6.60
N VAL A 112 11.71 -5.48 -5.63
CA VAL A 112 10.27 -5.74 -5.42
C VAL A 112 9.88 -5.47 -3.98
N ALA A 113 8.75 -4.84 -3.76
CA ALA A 113 8.16 -4.59 -2.44
C ALA A 113 7.00 -5.57 -2.16
N PRO A 114 7.26 -6.75 -1.55
CA PRO A 114 6.25 -7.76 -1.31
C PRO A 114 5.31 -7.35 -0.17
N HIS A 115 3.99 -7.60 -0.33
CA HIS A 115 3.01 -7.18 0.67
C HIS A 115 1.86 -8.17 0.90
N THR A 116 1.64 -9.13 -0.01
CA THR A 116 0.55 -10.10 0.07
C THR A 116 1.06 -11.49 -0.30
N TYR A 117 0.58 -12.51 0.40
CA TYR A 117 0.72 -13.88 -0.06
C TYR A 117 -0.66 -14.50 -0.30
N TYR A 118 -0.73 -15.54 -1.10
CA TYR A 118 -1.97 -16.20 -1.45
C TYR A 118 -1.90 -17.69 -1.14
N THR A 119 -3.04 -18.24 -0.75
CA THR A 119 -3.27 -19.67 -0.73
C THR A 119 -4.23 -20.02 -1.86
N ALA A 120 -3.93 -21.08 -2.61
CA ALA A 120 -4.80 -21.62 -3.65
C ALA A 120 -4.60 -23.14 -3.68
N GLU A 121 -5.69 -23.91 -3.79
CA GLU A 121 -5.62 -25.35 -3.79
C GLU A 121 -5.28 -25.92 -5.17
N SER A 122 -5.98 -25.52 -6.21
CA SER A 122 -5.83 -26.07 -7.55
C SER A 122 -5.88 -25.04 -8.68
N ASP A 123 -6.32 -23.82 -8.40
CA ASP A 123 -6.49 -22.77 -9.42
C ASP A 123 -6.28 -21.38 -8.81
N LEU A 124 -5.57 -20.53 -9.55
CA LEU A 124 -5.32 -19.13 -9.11
C LEU A 124 -6.60 -18.29 -9.04
N ARG A 125 -7.67 -18.70 -9.75
CA ARG A 125 -8.98 -18.00 -9.67
C ARG A 125 -9.65 -18.10 -8.31
N ASP A 126 -9.28 -19.10 -7.52
CA ASP A 126 -9.80 -19.34 -6.18
C ASP A 126 -8.79 -18.94 -5.09
N ALA A 127 -7.77 -18.18 -5.46
CA ALA A 127 -6.73 -17.75 -4.55
C ALA A 127 -7.28 -16.81 -3.47
N ILE A 128 -6.94 -17.09 -2.22
CA ILE A 128 -7.29 -16.29 -1.04
C ILE A 128 -6.09 -15.45 -0.63
N ALA A 129 -6.28 -14.13 -0.59
CA ALA A 129 -5.25 -13.18 -0.20
C ALA A 129 -5.09 -13.11 1.33
N HIS A 130 -3.85 -13.09 1.78
CA HIS A 130 -3.48 -12.93 3.18
C HIS A 130 -2.46 -11.81 3.35
N PRO A 131 -2.50 -11.08 4.48
CA PRO A 131 -1.47 -10.11 4.82
C PRO A 131 -0.14 -10.83 5.03
N MET A 132 0.93 -10.27 4.48
CA MET A 132 2.25 -10.85 4.61
C MET A 132 2.92 -10.33 5.88
N ASN A 133 2.91 -11.13 6.95
CA ASN A 133 3.47 -10.79 8.26
C ASN A 133 4.92 -11.31 8.44
N PHE A 134 5.58 -11.67 7.35
CA PHE A 134 6.95 -12.14 7.29
C PHE A 134 7.71 -11.39 6.19
N THR A 135 9.03 -11.52 6.17
CA THR A 135 9.91 -10.97 5.15
C THR A 135 10.40 -12.07 4.24
N ILE A 136 10.65 -11.74 2.97
CA ILE A 136 11.42 -12.59 2.05
C ILE A 136 12.86 -12.10 2.09
N THR A 137 13.81 -13.02 2.17
CA THR A 137 15.24 -12.70 2.17
C THR A 137 15.68 -12.31 0.76
N ASP A 138 16.51 -11.29 0.65
CA ASP A 138 17.15 -10.89 -0.60
C ASP A 138 17.91 -12.08 -1.22
N THR A 139 17.91 -12.12 -2.55
CA THR A 139 18.73 -13.06 -3.32
C THR A 139 19.86 -12.28 -3.99
N PHE A 140 20.74 -12.99 -4.69
CA PHE A 140 21.80 -12.34 -5.46
C PHE A 140 21.26 -11.43 -6.58
N TYR A 141 20.06 -11.71 -7.08
CA TYR A 141 19.45 -10.99 -8.20
C TYR A 141 18.23 -10.16 -7.85
N CYS A 142 17.62 -10.40 -6.70
CA CYS A 142 16.38 -9.71 -6.30
C CYS A 142 16.48 -9.14 -4.90
N LYS A 143 16.31 -7.83 -4.79
CA LYS A 143 16.14 -7.12 -3.52
C LYS A 143 14.67 -7.05 -3.14
N PHE A 144 14.34 -7.48 -1.92
CA PHE A 144 13.01 -7.38 -1.37
C PHE A 144 12.92 -6.23 -0.36
N VAL A 145 12.07 -5.24 -0.65
CA VAL A 145 11.94 -4.04 0.17
C VAL A 145 10.63 -4.09 0.95
N LYS A 146 10.72 -4.46 2.21
CA LYS A 146 9.60 -4.43 3.16
C LYS A 146 10.06 -3.87 4.49
N PRO A 147 10.27 -2.55 4.59
CA PRO A 147 10.72 -1.95 5.83
C PRO A 147 9.65 -2.11 6.90
N LEU A 148 10.04 -2.63 8.07
CA LEU A 148 9.18 -2.68 9.23
C LEU A 148 9.13 -1.30 9.87
N ALA A 149 8.01 -1.01 10.53
CA ALA A 149 7.83 0.23 11.24
C ALA A 149 7.34 -0.03 12.66
N THR A 150 7.60 0.92 13.53
CA THR A 150 7.08 0.94 14.90
C THR A 150 6.49 2.31 15.18
N ILE A 151 5.51 2.37 16.07
CA ILE A 151 5.04 3.65 16.60
C ILE A 151 5.90 3.96 17.83
N ALA A 152 6.49 5.15 17.83
CA ALA A 152 7.29 5.61 18.95
C ALA A 152 6.40 5.66 20.20
N SER A 153 6.76 4.89 21.22
CA SER A 153 6.16 4.98 22.55
C SER A 153 6.71 6.22 23.23
N GLY A 154 5.99 7.29 23.17
CA GLY A 154 6.34 8.53 23.83
C GLY A 154 5.20 9.51 23.71
N LEU A 155 4.95 10.26 24.76
CA LEU A 155 4.01 11.37 24.73
C LEU A 155 4.39 12.27 23.54
N TYR A 156 3.47 12.44 22.64
CA TYR A 156 3.60 13.41 21.56
C TYR A 156 3.62 14.80 22.16
N ASP A 157 4.77 15.44 22.14
CA ASP A 157 4.91 16.85 22.49
C ASP A 157 4.91 17.65 21.18
N ASP A 158 3.75 18.16 20.80
CA ASP A 158 3.62 19.08 19.68
C ASP A 158 3.91 20.54 20.09
N GLY A 159 4.38 20.75 21.32
CA GLY A 159 4.59 22.06 21.91
C GLY A 159 3.28 22.79 22.28
N LEU A 160 2.13 22.14 22.16
CA LEU A 160 0.79 22.70 22.40
C LEU A 160 0.08 22.06 23.61
N GLU A 161 0.79 21.34 24.47
CA GLU A 161 0.25 20.66 25.67
C GLU A 161 -0.94 19.72 25.42
N ARG A 162 -1.05 19.13 24.22
CA ARG A 162 -2.09 18.15 23.91
C ARG A 162 -1.62 16.73 24.20
N PHE A 163 -1.44 16.43 25.47
CA PHE A 163 -1.25 15.06 25.92
C PHE A 163 -2.61 14.39 26.05
N HIS A 164 -2.99 13.63 25.07
CA HIS A 164 -4.07 12.68 25.25
C HIS A 164 -3.45 11.34 25.61
N ASP A 165 -3.86 10.79 26.73
CA ASP A 165 -3.61 9.39 27.01
C ASP A 165 -4.19 8.59 25.83
N LEU A 166 -3.39 7.73 25.22
CA LEU A 166 -3.78 6.91 24.09
C LEU A 166 -5.06 6.11 24.39
N ASP A 167 -5.19 5.62 25.61
CA ASP A 167 -6.37 4.89 26.06
C ASP A 167 -7.62 5.77 26.13
N ASP A 168 -7.49 7.03 26.46
CA ASP A 168 -8.58 8.00 26.44
C ASP A 168 -9.05 8.27 25.02
N VAL A 169 -8.12 8.46 24.07
CA VAL A 169 -8.45 8.66 22.65
C VAL A 169 -9.17 7.44 22.06
N ILE A 170 -8.66 6.23 22.35
CA ILE A 170 -9.28 4.99 21.91
C ILE A 170 -10.68 4.82 22.53
N SER A 171 -10.82 5.09 23.81
CA SER A 171 -12.10 5.01 24.54
C SER A 171 -13.11 6.00 23.99
N PHE A 172 -12.72 7.23 23.72
CA PHE A 172 -13.57 8.24 23.10
C PHE A 172 -14.02 7.84 21.69
N ALA A 173 -13.10 7.35 20.86
CA ALA A 173 -13.43 6.86 19.52
C ALA A 173 -14.41 5.67 19.56
N ARG A 174 -14.29 4.76 20.53
CA ARG A 174 -15.24 3.65 20.74
C ARG A 174 -16.63 4.16 21.12
N VAL A 175 -16.72 5.12 22.02
CA VAL A 175 -18.01 5.73 22.40
C VAL A 175 -18.66 6.43 21.21
N MET A 176 -17.90 7.18 20.43
CA MET A 176 -18.42 7.80 19.21
C MET A 176 -18.91 6.78 18.20
N ALA A 177 -18.16 5.70 17.97
CA ALA A 177 -18.55 4.63 17.04
C ALA A 177 -19.89 3.96 17.41
N GLN A 178 -20.19 3.84 18.72
CA GLN A 178 -21.47 3.28 19.21
C GLN A 178 -22.65 4.23 18.98
N ASN A 179 -22.41 5.53 18.82
CA ASN A 179 -23.44 6.56 18.67
C ASN A 179 -23.59 7.06 17.22
N VAL A 180 -22.89 6.43 16.29
CA VAL A 180 -22.94 6.74 14.86
C VAL A 180 -23.76 5.69 14.13
N GLU A 181 -24.69 6.13 13.31
CA GLU A 181 -25.39 5.28 12.37
C GLU A 181 -24.54 5.13 11.10
N PHE A 182 -24.12 3.90 10.80
CA PHE A 182 -23.39 3.58 9.58
C PHE A 182 -24.36 3.51 8.41
N VAL A 183 -23.94 4.03 7.28
CA VAL A 183 -24.75 4.14 6.06
C VAL A 183 -24.59 2.90 5.17
N SER A 184 -25.51 2.75 4.21
CA SER A 184 -25.41 1.73 3.17
C SER A 184 -24.18 1.94 2.28
N ASP A 185 -23.72 0.89 1.58
CA ASP A 185 -22.59 0.98 0.63
C ASP A 185 -22.84 2.03 -0.46
N LYS A 186 -24.09 2.19 -0.89
CA LYS A 186 -24.51 3.20 -1.88
C LYS A 186 -24.28 4.62 -1.35
N ASP A 187 -24.74 4.89 -0.13
CA ASP A 187 -24.61 6.21 0.48
C ASP A 187 -23.16 6.48 0.87
N ALA A 188 -22.42 5.46 1.33
CA ALA A 188 -20.98 5.54 1.56
C ALA A 188 -20.22 5.91 0.30
N ALA A 189 -20.62 5.41 -0.87
CA ALA A 189 -20.00 5.77 -2.15
C ALA A 189 -20.22 7.26 -2.49
N LEU A 190 -21.41 7.80 -2.24
CA LEU A 190 -21.72 9.23 -2.44
C LEU A 190 -20.92 10.12 -1.49
N ILE A 191 -20.87 9.77 -0.21
CA ILE A 191 -20.05 10.48 0.79
C ILE A 191 -18.57 10.46 0.37
N LYS A 192 -18.06 9.31 -0.08
CA LYS A 192 -16.68 9.19 -0.58
C LYS A 192 -16.40 10.08 -1.78
N GLN A 193 -17.35 10.23 -2.71
CA GLN A 193 -17.21 11.15 -3.84
C GLN A 193 -17.10 12.59 -3.38
N GLU A 194 -17.93 13.03 -2.43
CA GLU A 194 -17.89 14.37 -1.87
C GLU A 194 -16.59 14.62 -1.10
N LEU A 195 -16.15 13.70 -0.26
CA LEU A 195 -14.85 13.78 0.43
C LEU A 195 -13.67 13.90 -0.56
N ASN A 196 -13.71 13.12 -1.65
CA ASN A 196 -12.69 13.19 -2.71
C ASN A 196 -12.75 14.53 -3.46
N SER A 197 -13.92 15.14 -3.62
CA SER A 197 -14.07 16.48 -4.19
C SER A 197 -13.43 17.52 -3.28
N CYS A 198 -13.68 17.47 -1.96
CA CYS A 198 -13.03 18.35 -1.01
C CYS A 198 -11.49 18.28 -1.11
N ILE A 199 -10.93 17.06 -1.17
CA ILE A 199 -9.48 16.86 -1.31
C ILE A 199 -8.96 17.45 -2.63
N ARG A 200 -9.63 17.18 -3.74
CA ARG A 200 -9.24 17.63 -5.08
C ARG A 200 -9.21 19.13 -5.21
N GLU A 201 -10.20 19.79 -4.61
CA GLU A 201 -10.40 21.23 -4.61
C GLU A 201 -9.68 21.94 -3.47
N ASN A 202 -8.94 21.20 -2.63
CA ASN A 202 -8.29 21.71 -1.43
C ASN A 202 -9.27 22.48 -0.50
N ARG A 203 -10.48 21.96 -0.36
CA ARG A 203 -11.53 22.50 0.51
C ARG A 203 -11.57 21.75 1.85
N PRO A 204 -11.77 22.43 2.97
CA PRO A 204 -11.94 21.77 4.25
C PRO A 204 -13.20 20.90 4.27
N VAL A 205 -13.13 19.75 4.95
CA VAL A 205 -14.30 18.92 5.23
C VAL A 205 -15.02 19.48 6.47
N ILE A 206 -16.23 19.98 6.27
CA ILE A 206 -17.07 20.53 7.34
C ILE A 206 -18.24 19.56 7.57
N ALA A 207 -18.28 18.91 8.73
CA ALA A 207 -19.25 17.84 9.01
C ALA A 207 -20.71 18.26 8.82
N SER A 208 -21.07 19.48 9.22
CA SER A 208 -22.43 20.01 9.10
C SER A 208 -22.93 20.24 7.67
N THR A 209 -22.06 20.14 6.67
CA THR A 209 -22.46 20.22 5.25
C THR A 209 -22.88 18.86 4.67
N PHE A 210 -22.70 17.78 5.42
CA PHE A 210 -23.06 16.43 4.99
C PHE A 210 -24.39 15.99 5.60
N MET A 211 -25.11 15.11 4.91
CA MET A 211 -26.39 14.56 5.38
C MET A 211 -26.26 13.82 6.73
N ASN A 212 -25.10 13.19 6.99
CA ASN A 212 -24.81 12.49 8.25
C ASN A 212 -23.61 13.15 8.94
N ASP A 213 -23.86 14.27 9.63
CA ASP A 213 -22.85 15.07 10.32
C ASP A 213 -22.11 14.30 11.43
N LYS A 214 -22.79 13.40 12.15
CA LYS A 214 -22.20 12.56 13.18
C LYS A 214 -21.20 11.56 12.59
N LEU A 215 -21.55 10.93 11.47
CA LEU A 215 -20.66 10.01 10.77
C LEU A 215 -19.41 10.73 10.25
N ILE A 216 -19.58 11.93 9.70
CA ILE A 216 -18.45 12.73 9.22
C ILE A 216 -17.58 13.24 10.38
N SER A 217 -18.18 13.63 11.49
CA SER A 217 -17.43 13.99 12.70
C SER A 217 -16.61 12.81 13.24
N PHE A 218 -17.17 11.62 13.25
CA PHE A 218 -16.46 10.40 13.62
C PHE A 218 -15.34 10.09 12.60
N TRP A 219 -15.61 10.23 11.31
CA TRP A 219 -14.59 10.07 10.27
C TRP A 219 -13.42 11.04 10.43
N LEU A 220 -13.70 12.33 10.75
CA LEU A 220 -12.68 13.33 11.03
C LEU A 220 -11.82 12.98 12.26
N LEU A 221 -12.45 12.46 13.33
CA LEU A 221 -11.72 11.96 14.49
C LEU A 221 -10.78 10.81 14.12
N VAL A 222 -11.28 9.80 13.39
CA VAL A 222 -10.46 8.65 12.95
C VAL A 222 -9.34 9.10 12.01
N LYS A 223 -9.62 10.11 11.16
CA LYS A 223 -8.60 10.73 10.30
C LYS A 223 -7.50 11.38 11.14
N SER A 224 -7.84 12.19 12.14
CA SER A 224 -6.87 12.82 13.02
C SER A 224 -6.00 11.81 13.75
N ILE A 225 -6.62 10.80 14.39
CA ILE A 225 -5.89 9.71 15.08
C ILE A 225 -4.92 9.00 14.12
N LYS A 226 -5.36 8.75 12.87
CA LYS A 226 -4.52 8.13 11.86
C LYS A 226 -3.33 9.01 11.48
N GLU A 227 -3.51 10.33 11.37
CA GLU A 227 -2.45 11.27 11.05
C GLU A 227 -1.42 11.35 12.18
N ASP A 228 -1.87 11.37 13.43
CA ASP A 228 -1.01 11.30 14.61
C ASP A 228 -0.22 9.97 14.63
N ALA A 229 -0.87 8.84 14.33
CA ALA A 229 -0.22 7.55 14.22
C ALA A 229 0.88 7.56 13.14
N ILE A 230 0.62 8.12 11.96
CA ILE A 230 1.60 8.24 10.87
C ILE A 230 2.79 9.10 11.32
N TYR A 231 2.55 10.20 12.00
CA TYR A 231 3.60 11.09 12.50
C TYR A 231 4.52 10.41 13.52
N LEU A 232 3.95 9.57 14.37
CA LEU A 232 4.70 8.82 15.40
C LEU A 232 5.44 7.60 14.84
N CYS A 233 5.16 7.19 13.60
CA CYS A 233 5.86 6.04 12.99
C CYS A 233 7.34 6.33 12.80
N ARG A 234 8.16 5.30 13.06
CA ARG A 234 9.59 5.25 12.77
C ARG A 234 9.86 3.99 11.97
N ASN A 235 10.70 4.11 10.95
CA ASN A 235 11.09 3.01 10.10
C ASN A 235 12.53 3.18 9.60
N ASN A 236 13.09 2.14 9.03
CA ASN A 236 14.43 2.09 8.43
C ASN A 236 14.38 1.90 6.89
N GLY A 237 13.27 2.27 6.27
CA GLY A 237 13.12 2.22 4.82
C GLY A 237 13.92 3.30 4.10
N PRO A 238 13.94 3.25 2.76
CA PRO A 238 14.58 4.27 1.95
C PRO A 238 13.93 5.63 2.17
N LYS A 239 14.69 6.70 2.02
CA LYS A 239 14.16 8.06 2.04
C LYS A 239 13.18 8.24 0.89
N ALA A 240 12.13 9.02 1.09
CA ALA A 240 11.07 9.20 0.10
C ALA A 240 10.86 10.69 -0.21
N TYR A 241 10.60 10.98 -1.50
CA TYR A 241 10.43 12.34 -2.00
C TYR A 241 9.26 12.41 -2.99
N ILE A 242 8.61 13.58 -3.05
CA ILE A 242 7.77 13.99 -4.19
C ILE A 242 8.45 15.20 -4.83
N GLY A 243 9.00 15.01 -6.03
CA GLY A 243 9.93 15.97 -6.62
C GLY A 243 11.17 16.13 -5.73
N GLN A 244 11.40 17.34 -5.22
CA GLN A 244 12.51 17.62 -4.29
C GLN A 244 12.07 17.69 -2.82
N THR A 245 10.78 17.51 -2.54
CA THR A 245 10.24 17.62 -1.19
C THR A 245 10.34 16.30 -0.46
N PRO A 246 11.08 16.22 0.65
CA PRO A 246 11.12 15.00 1.47
C PRO A 246 9.74 14.73 2.09
N ILE A 247 9.36 13.46 2.12
CA ILE A 247 8.10 12.98 2.70
C ILE A 247 8.35 11.75 3.57
N GLY A 248 7.39 11.40 4.42
CA GLY A 248 7.44 10.19 5.24
C GLY A 248 7.12 8.88 4.49
N GLY A 249 7.11 8.91 3.15
CA GLY A 249 6.64 7.81 2.32
C GLY A 249 5.14 7.93 2.01
N GLU A 250 4.55 6.94 1.33
CA GLU A 250 3.10 6.92 1.07
C GLU A 250 2.29 6.74 2.37
N GLY A 251 2.90 6.14 3.37
CA GLY A 251 2.33 5.80 4.65
C GLY A 251 2.69 4.38 5.07
N TYR A 252 1.80 3.74 5.80
CA TYR A 252 2.04 2.44 6.40
C TYR A 252 0.89 1.48 6.16
N VAL A 253 1.19 0.19 6.27
CA VAL A 253 0.20 -0.89 6.30
C VAL A 253 0.29 -1.54 7.67
N TYR A 254 -0.83 -1.52 8.38
CA TYR A 254 -1.00 -2.19 9.65
C TYR A 254 -1.88 -3.42 9.46
N SER A 255 -1.47 -4.56 9.98
CA SER A 255 -2.25 -5.80 9.96
C SER A 255 -2.28 -6.50 11.31
N ASN A 256 -3.44 -7.05 11.64
CA ASN A 256 -3.70 -7.84 12.84
C ASN A 256 -4.74 -8.92 12.52
N ASP A 257 -5.23 -9.63 13.55
CA ASP A 257 -6.24 -10.70 13.41
C ASP A 257 -7.58 -10.23 12.81
N TYR A 258 -7.86 -8.93 12.87
CA TYR A 258 -9.09 -8.34 12.31
C TYR A 258 -8.94 -7.88 10.85
N GLY A 259 -7.73 -7.89 10.29
CA GLY A 259 -7.49 -7.56 8.91
C GLY A 259 -6.32 -6.60 8.67
N THR A 260 -6.33 -5.97 7.49
CA THR A 260 -5.28 -5.07 7.02
C THR A 260 -5.83 -3.66 6.84
N PHE A 261 -5.13 -2.69 7.41
CA PHE A 261 -5.51 -1.29 7.44
C PHE A 261 -4.41 -0.42 6.82
N LYS A 262 -4.81 0.53 5.97
CA LYS A 262 -3.87 1.48 5.35
C LYS A 262 -3.85 2.77 6.16
N LEU A 263 -2.68 3.12 6.67
CA LEU A 263 -2.40 4.39 7.34
C LEU A 263 -1.73 5.33 6.33
N VAL A 264 -2.51 6.02 5.52
CA VAL A 264 -2.04 6.88 4.42
C VAL A 264 -2.58 8.30 4.63
N ASN A 265 -1.73 9.30 4.44
CA ASN A 265 -2.18 10.69 4.37
C ASN A 265 -2.83 10.95 3.02
N ARG A 266 -4.17 10.83 2.98
CA ARG A 266 -4.93 10.96 1.74
C ARG A 266 -4.85 12.34 1.13
N GLU A 267 -4.80 13.40 1.92
CA GLU A 267 -4.75 14.77 1.39
C GLU A 267 -3.46 14.98 0.61
N GLN A 268 -2.33 14.61 1.19
CA GLN A 268 -1.03 14.76 0.54
C GLN A 268 -0.92 13.95 -0.76
N PHE A 269 -1.28 12.66 -0.72
CA PHE A 269 -1.09 11.76 -1.87
C PHE A 269 -2.19 11.86 -2.91
N SER A 270 -3.46 12.01 -2.49
CA SER A 270 -4.53 12.16 -3.46
C SER A 270 -4.42 13.50 -4.19
N TYR A 271 -4.03 14.56 -3.51
CA TYR A 271 -3.79 15.84 -4.14
C TYR A 271 -2.63 15.77 -5.16
N ALA A 272 -1.50 15.17 -4.78
CA ALA A 272 -0.37 14.94 -5.66
C ALA A 272 -0.76 14.09 -6.88
N ASN A 273 -1.49 12.99 -6.68
CA ASN A 273 -1.96 12.14 -7.76
C ASN A 273 -2.97 12.82 -8.68
N PHE A 274 -3.91 13.61 -8.14
CA PHE A 274 -4.90 14.33 -8.95
C PHE A 274 -4.28 15.48 -9.77
N ASN A 275 -3.18 16.04 -9.31
CA ASN A 275 -2.53 17.18 -9.95
C ASN A 275 -1.24 16.81 -10.70
N ASN A 276 -0.86 15.52 -10.72
CA ASN A 276 0.30 15.06 -11.48
C ASN A 276 -0.03 14.95 -12.96
N ASN A 277 0.67 15.72 -13.82
CA ASN A 277 0.45 15.79 -15.25
C ASN A 277 0.56 14.45 -16.01
N LYS A 278 1.15 13.41 -15.40
CA LYS A 278 1.20 12.05 -15.97
C LYS A 278 -0.19 11.40 -16.12
N PHE A 279 -1.20 11.85 -15.38
CA PHE A 279 -2.57 11.32 -15.43
C PHE A 279 -3.56 12.20 -16.20
N GLN A 280 -3.15 13.39 -16.63
CA GLN A 280 -4.01 14.31 -17.44
C GLN A 280 -4.02 14.00 -18.93
N SER A 281 -3.25 13.03 -19.43
CA SER A 281 -3.07 12.75 -20.87
C SER A 281 -3.86 11.55 -21.41
N VAL A 282 -4.85 11.01 -20.69
CA VAL A 282 -5.61 9.81 -21.15
C VAL A 282 -7.06 10.12 -21.54
N ASP A 283 -7.50 11.38 -21.47
CA ASP A 283 -8.81 11.79 -22.00
C ASP A 283 -8.65 12.89 -23.07
N LYS A 284 -8.24 12.43 -24.28
CA LYS A 284 -8.52 13.11 -25.56
C LYS A 284 -8.69 12.08 -26.67
#